data_4922da0d0dcf2c17ee48674152054dbb
#
_entry.id   4922da0d0dcf2c17ee48674152054dbb
#
_cell.length_a   1.000
_cell.length_b   1.000
_cell.length_c   1.000
_cell.angle_alpha   90.00
_cell.angle_beta   90.00
_cell.angle_gamma   90.00
#
_symmetry.space_group_name_H-M   'P 1'
#
loop_
_entity.id
_entity.type
_entity.pdbx_description
1 polymer ?
#
loop_
_entity_poly.entity_id
_entity_poly.type
_entity_poly.pdbx_seq_one_letter_code
_entity_poly.pdbx_strand_id
1 'polypeptide(L)'
;FADAASFDAESLAAVESLKTQSLFYPPDPTETSATVGGTVACNASGAHTFRYGPTRPYVHGLTVVLGDGRVLALERGRDVVEQSGEFLLATADGQEAVVRIPEYTWPTTKNSAGYYAAEGMDILDFFVGSEGTLGIVTEIEVRAIPAPEMSCAVVTFWTSEEQAVAFTETLQDGRDMLSVEAIEYVGPKALSMLRNRRTQLGATSGVPGCLPETAHCAIYLDVGTSRDSYADALSKLAGVIEDHGGSPSTCWSAVERDERERLRHFRHALPETVNAHIAEIRKTEPSITKLGTDMAVPGGRLVEAIGIYRSALREAGLDYVIFGHIGDNHLHVNILPRNAAEYRTGWDLYHRFADAVVGMGGSPAAEHGIGKLKTDFLRTLFHDEGVRQMLQIKAAFDPHSRLGKGTLFA
;
A
#
# COMPACT_ATOMS: atom_id res chain seq x y z
N PHE A 1 -4.95 19.86 14.14
CA PHE A 1 -3.92 19.71 15.17
C PHE A 1 -4.60 19.84 16.52
N ALA A 2 -4.59 18.76 17.32
CA ALA A 2 -5.42 18.68 18.53
C ALA A 2 -4.90 19.57 19.69
N ASP A 3 -3.67 20.03 19.66
CA ASP A 3 -3.12 20.85 20.73
C ASP A 3 -1.99 21.78 20.23
N ALA A 4 -2.39 22.93 19.69
CA ALA A 4 -1.47 23.95 19.23
C ALA A 4 -0.56 24.51 20.35
N ALA A 5 -0.95 24.34 21.62
CA ALA A 5 -0.18 24.81 22.77
C ALA A 5 1.08 23.98 23.07
N SER A 6 1.23 22.81 22.44
CA SER A 6 2.41 21.95 22.58
C SER A 6 3.56 22.25 21.60
N PHE A 7 3.34 23.15 20.65
CA PHE A 7 4.32 23.50 19.63
C PHE A 7 5.04 24.81 19.96
N ASP A 8 6.34 24.89 19.64
CA ASP A 8 7.08 26.16 19.68
C ASP A 8 6.62 27.14 18.57
N ALA A 9 7.02 28.38 18.67
CA ALA A 9 6.59 29.43 17.75
C ALA A 9 7.06 29.19 16.29
N GLU A 10 8.22 28.56 16.10
CA GLU A 10 8.77 28.22 14.78
C GLU A 10 7.96 27.11 14.11
N SER A 11 7.64 26.04 14.85
CA SER A 11 6.77 24.96 14.39
C SER A 11 5.38 25.46 14.03
N LEU A 12 4.79 26.37 14.82
CA LEU A 12 3.49 26.98 14.51
C LEU A 12 3.55 27.83 13.23
N ALA A 13 4.61 28.63 13.05
CA ALA A 13 4.80 29.43 11.84
C ALA A 13 4.97 28.55 10.59
N ALA A 14 5.70 27.45 10.69
CA ALA A 14 5.85 26.49 9.60
C ALA A 14 4.50 25.84 9.21
N VAL A 15 3.69 25.43 10.18
CA VAL A 15 2.35 24.87 9.95
C VAL A 15 1.42 25.89 9.28
N GLU A 16 1.43 27.14 9.71
CA GLU A 16 0.62 28.20 9.08
C GLU A 16 1.08 28.48 7.64
N SER A 17 2.39 28.46 7.37
CA SER A 17 2.92 28.59 6.01
C SER A 17 2.44 27.46 5.09
N LEU A 18 2.43 26.21 5.58
CA LEU A 18 1.91 25.05 4.83
C LEU A 18 0.42 25.22 4.51
N LYS A 19 -0.38 25.69 5.45
CA LYS A 19 -1.82 25.93 5.23
C LYS A 19 -2.08 26.98 4.14
N THR A 20 -1.31 28.08 4.15
CA THR A 20 -1.47 29.17 3.17
C THR A 20 -1.04 28.78 1.77
N GLN A 21 -0.12 27.83 1.64
CA GLN A 21 0.37 27.32 0.34
C GLN A 21 -0.45 26.14 -0.21
N SER A 22 -1.47 25.67 0.51
CA SER A 22 -2.26 24.47 0.13
C SER A 22 -1.37 23.27 -0.17
N LEU A 23 -0.35 23.05 0.65
CA LEU A 23 0.54 21.90 0.54
C LEU A 23 -0.01 20.71 1.35
N PHE A 24 0.31 19.50 0.92
CA PHE A 24 -0.02 18.28 1.66
C PHE A 24 1.09 17.23 1.54
N TYR A 25 1.09 16.27 2.46
CA TYR A 25 1.95 15.10 2.46
C TYR A 25 1.15 13.93 1.88
N PRO A 26 1.53 13.41 0.68
CA PRO A 26 0.68 12.50 -0.09
C PRO A 26 0.50 11.09 0.46
N PRO A 27 1.48 10.45 1.14
CA PRO A 27 1.28 9.09 1.65
C PRO A 27 0.07 9.01 2.58
N ASP A 28 -0.88 8.12 2.25
CA ASP A 28 -2.17 7.97 2.93
C ASP A 28 -2.43 6.53 3.38
N PRO A 29 -1.65 5.98 4.33
CA PRO A 29 -1.90 4.64 4.83
C PRO A 29 -3.32 4.51 5.37
N THR A 30 -3.93 3.34 5.17
CA THR A 30 -5.29 3.04 5.65
C THR A 30 -5.40 3.15 7.18
N GLU A 31 -4.30 2.89 7.89
CA GLU A 31 -4.21 3.06 9.35
C GLU A 31 -3.97 4.53 9.72
N THR A 32 -5.03 5.20 10.13
CA THR A 32 -5.01 6.64 10.45
C THR A 32 -4.29 6.99 11.74
N SER A 33 -4.02 6.01 12.62
CA SER A 33 -3.24 6.18 13.85
C SER A 33 -1.73 5.95 13.64
N ALA A 34 -1.30 5.65 12.40
CA ALA A 34 0.11 5.44 12.08
C ALA A 34 0.93 6.69 12.39
N THR A 35 2.04 6.51 13.11
CA THR A 35 2.99 7.60 13.34
C THR A 35 3.82 7.88 12.09
N VAL A 36 4.33 9.10 11.94
CA VAL A 36 5.21 9.44 10.80
C VAL A 36 6.46 8.54 10.79
N GLY A 37 7.04 8.25 11.95
CA GLY A 37 8.16 7.29 12.07
C GLY A 37 7.77 5.88 11.60
N GLY A 38 6.57 5.41 11.93
CA GLY A 38 6.05 4.14 11.47
C GLY A 38 5.84 4.11 9.95
N THR A 39 5.32 5.20 9.35
CA THR A 39 5.14 5.28 7.90
C THR A 39 6.48 5.24 7.15
N VAL A 40 7.51 5.90 7.68
CA VAL A 40 8.87 5.85 7.13
C VAL A 40 9.46 4.43 7.27
N ALA A 41 9.41 3.87 8.49
CA ALA A 41 9.99 2.55 8.75
C ALA A 41 9.36 1.43 7.90
N CYS A 42 8.10 1.57 7.51
CA CYS A 42 7.39 0.59 6.66
C CYS A 42 7.34 1.00 5.17
N ASN A 43 7.90 2.14 4.78
CA ASN A 43 7.69 2.73 3.46
C ASN A 43 6.19 2.72 3.11
N ALA A 44 5.38 3.21 4.04
CA ALA A 44 3.92 3.08 3.98
C ALA A 44 3.34 3.65 2.69
N SER A 45 2.32 3.01 2.21
CA SER A 45 1.58 3.36 1.01
C SER A 45 0.07 3.20 1.27
N GLY A 46 -0.77 3.59 0.32
CA GLY A 46 -2.22 3.52 0.42
C GLY A 46 -2.87 3.62 -0.96
N ALA A 47 -4.12 4.03 -1.01
CA ALA A 47 -4.87 4.14 -2.27
C ALA A 47 -4.25 5.14 -3.25
N HIS A 48 -3.78 6.28 -2.72
CA HIS A 48 -3.19 7.34 -3.53
C HIS A 48 -1.76 7.04 -3.99
N THR A 49 -1.20 5.86 -3.64
CA THR A 49 0.10 5.39 -4.17
C THR A 49 0.08 5.30 -5.69
N PHE A 50 -1.07 5.03 -6.27
CA PHE A 50 -1.26 5.04 -7.72
C PHE A 50 -0.77 6.36 -8.37
N ARG A 51 -1.09 7.50 -7.77
CA ARG A 51 -0.71 8.82 -8.29
C ARG A 51 0.61 9.31 -7.73
N TYR A 52 0.82 9.15 -6.42
CA TYR A 52 1.85 9.86 -5.70
C TYR A 52 3.03 8.97 -5.28
N GLY A 53 2.90 7.65 -5.38
CA GLY A 53 3.91 6.73 -4.89
C GLY A 53 3.84 6.54 -3.37
N PRO A 54 4.74 5.70 -2.81
CA PRO A 54 4.83 5.42 -1.38
C PRO A 54 5.55 6.54 -0.61
N THR A 55 5.86 6.33 0.66
CA THR A 55 6.55 7.29 1.54
C THR A 55 7.95 7.69 1.06
N ARG A 56 8.74 6.76 0.50
CA ARG A 56 10.16 6.93 0.14
C ARG A 56 10.50 8.23 -0.59
N PRO A 57 9.84 8.61 -1.72
CA PRO A 57 10.21 9.82 -2.46
C PRO A 57 9.93 11.12 -1.71
N TYR A 58 9.20 11.07 -0.61
CA TYR A 58 8.86 12.24 0.20
C TYR A 58 9.78 12.42 1.42
N VAL A 59 10.62 11.45 1.75
CA VAL A 59 11.59 11.58 2.82
C VAL A 59 12.81 12.34 2.30
N HIS A 60 13.05 13.53 2.88
CA HIS A 60 14.15 14.40 2.52
C HIS A 60 15.32 14.29 3.50
N GLY A 61 15.04 14.15 4.79
CA GLY A 61 16.05 13.98 5.82
C GLY A 61 15.64 13.04 6.93
N LEU A 62 16.61 12.37 7.54
CA LEU A 62 16.41 11.47 8.67
C LEU A 62 17.51 11.67 9.71
N THR A 63 17.13 11.76 10.99
CA THR A 63 18.03 11.48 12.11
C THR A 63 17.72 10.09 12.64
N VAL A 64 18.75 9.23 12.68
CA VAL A 64 18.61 7.81 13.03
C VAL A 64 19.58 7.45 14.14
N VAL A 65 19.07 6.82 15.21
CA VAL A 65 19.90 6.23 16.28
C VAL A 65 20.08 4.75 15.98
N LEU A 66 21.34 4.33 15.81
CA LEU A 66 21.70 2.94 15.54
C LEU A 66 21.69 2.07 16.82
N GLY A 67 21.72 0.75 16.65
CA GLY A 67 21.69 -0.21 17.76
C GLY A 67 22.86 -0.11 18.75
N ASP A 68 23.97 0.52 18.38
CA ASP A 68 25.14 0.79 19.21
C ASP A 68 25.19 2.22 19.81
N GLY A 69 24.17 3.03 19.51
CA GLY A 69 24.05 4.40 20.02
C GLY A 69 24.64 5.49 19.12
N ARG A 70 25.25 5.15 17.99
CA ARG A 70 25.65 6.14 16.99
C ARG A 70 24.43 6.85 16.44
N VAL A 71 24.58 8.11 16.08
CA VAL A 71 23.56 8.94 15.47
C VAL A 71 23.98 9.30 14.05
N LEU A 72 23.10 9.03 13.10
CA LEU A 72 23.27 9.42 11.70
C LEU A 72 22.28 10.53 11.37
N ALA A 73 22.80 11.62 10.80
CA ALA A 73 21.98 12.68 10.20
C ALA A 73 22.13 12.61 8.69
N LEU A 74 21.11 12.14 8.01
CA LEU A 74 21.10 11.82 6.59
C LEU A 74 20.20 12.80 5.82
N GLU A 75 20.62 13.19 4.63
CA GLU A 75 19.91 14.14 3.79
C GLU A 75 19.91 13.66 2.33
N ARG A 76 18.74 13.67 1.71
CA ARG A 76 18.58 13.25 0.33
C ARG A 76 19.36 14.15 -0.62
N GLY A 77 20.12 13.53 -1.53
CA GLY A 77 20.98 14.21 -2.49
C GLY A 77 22.37 14.55 -1.96
N ARG A 78 22.60 14.47 -0.63
CA ARG A 78 23.93 14.64 -0.03
C ARG A 78 24.62 13.30 0.20
N ASP A 79 23.89 12.32 0.71
CA ASP A 79 24.43 11.03 1.13
C ASP A 79 24.16 9.95 0.06
N VAL A 80 24.39 10.31 -1.21
CA VAL A 80 24.21 9.42 -2.38
C VAL A 80 25.33 8.39 -2.40
N VAL A 81 24.97 7.14 -2.70
CA VAL A 81 25.95 6.07 -2.85
C VAL A 81 26.63 6.16 -4.22
N GLU A 82 27.95 6.08 -4.22
CA GLU A 82 28.77 6.15 -5.43
C GLU A 82 28.47 5.00 -6.40
N GLN A 83 28.92 5.17 -7.67
CA GLN A 83 28.73 4.16 -8.73
C GLN A 83 29.39 2.80 -8.42
N SER A 84 30.36 2.77 -7.50
CA SER A 84 30.97 1.52 -7.02
C SER A 84 30.00 0.63 -6.23
N GLY A 85 28.81 1.17 -5.84
CA GLY A 85 27.89 0.49 -4.95
C GLY A 85 28.37 0.38 -3.51
N GLU A 86 29.41 1.12 -3.13
CA GLU A 86 30.00 1.14 -1.80
C GLU A 86 29.80 2.51 -1.14
N PHE A 87 29.69 2.52 0.18
CA PHE A 87 29.73 3.74 0.98
C PHE A 87 30.45 3.51 2.29
N LEU A 88 30.95 4.60 2.89
CA LEU A 88 31.64 4.56 4.16
C LEU A 88 30.67 4.92 5.29
N LEU A 89 30.54 4.03 6.25
CA LEU A 89 29.78 4.27 7.46
C LEU A 89 30.76 4.56 8.62
N ALA A 90 30.74 5.78 9.14
CA ALA A 90 31.54 6.13 10.30
C ALA A 90 31.10 5.30 11.51
N THR A 91 32.03 4.63 12.18
CA THR A 91 31.78 3.87 13.40
C THR A 91 31.86 4.78 14.64
N ALA A 92 31.30 4.34 15.78
CA ALA A 92 31.26 5.14 17.01
C ALA A 92 32.65 5.54 17.54
N ASP A 93 33.67 4.75 17.23
CA ASP A 93 35.09 5.01 17.60
C ASP A 93 35.87 5.78 16.53
N GLY A 94 35.16 6.29 15.50
CA GLY A 94 35.76 7.08 14.42
C GLY A 94 36.47 6.27 13.33
N GLN A 95 36.32 4.93 13.34
CA GLN A 95 36.73 4.12 12.21
C GLN A 95 35.68 4.17 11.10
N GLU A 96 36.05 3.73 9.91
CA GLU A 96 35.15 3.63 8.76
C GLU A 96 34.92 2.16 8.40
N ALA A 97 33.65 1.82 8.22
CA ALA A 97 33.26 0.52 7.67
C ALA A 97 32.76 0.70 6.24
N VAL A 98 33.31 -0.07 5.32
CA VAL A 98 32.81 -0.12 3.94
C VAL A 98 31.56 -0.98 3.92
N VAL A 99 30.48 -0.40 3.41
CA VAL A 99 29.18 -1.09 3.24
C VAL A 99 28.85 -1.12 1.75
N ARG A 100 28.41 -2.29 1.26
CA ARG A 100 28.03 -2.48 -0.14
C ARG A 100 26.52 -2.45 -0.31
N ILE A 101 26.05 -1.79 -1.37
CA ILE A 101 24.67 -1.92 -1.81
C ILE A 101 24.44 -3.37 -2.28
N PRO A 102 23.32 -3.98 -1.89
CA PRO A 102 22.94 -5.29 -2.44
C PRO A 102 22.79 -5.27 -3.97
N GLU A 103 23.19 -6.35 -4.61
CA GLU A 103 23.19 -6.50 -6.07
C GLU A 103 21.87 -7.13 -6.61
N TYR A 104 20.93 -7.47 -5.73
CA TYR A 104 19.65 -8.02 -6.19
C TYR A 104 18.82 -6.97 -6.93
N THR A 105 18.05 -7.44 -7.90
CA THR A 105 17.13 -6.56 -8.65
C THR A 105 15.92 -6.21 -7.78
N TRP A 106 15.70 -4.89 -7.57
CA TRP A 106 14.50 -4.41 -6.92
C TRP A 106 13.29 -4.58 -7.86
N PRO A 107 12.14 -5.12 -7.38
CA PRO A 107 10.94 -5.25 -8.21
C PRO A 107 10.49 -3.92 -8.81
N THR A 108 10.05 -3.94 -10.05
CA THR A 108 9.45 -2.78 -10.73
C THR A 108 7.98 -2.57 -10.34
N THR A 109 7.36 -3.57 -9.73
CA THR A 109 6.03 -3.50 -9.13
C THR A 109 6.11 -2.84 -7.76
N LYS A 110 4.96 -2.43 -7.21
CA LYS A 110 4.84 -1.98 -5.82
C LYS A 110 5.47 -3.02 -4.89
N ASN A 111 6.44 -2.60 -4.07
CA ASN A 111 7.22 -3.50 -3.20
C ASN A 111 7.65 -2.83 -1.92
N SER A 112 7.43 -3.51 -0.79
CA SER A 112 7.92 -3.12 0.54
C SER A 112 8.71 -4.26 1.22
N ALA A 113 9.07 -5.30 0.48
CA ALA A 113 9.84 -6.43 1.01
C ALA A 113 11.34 -6.13 1.03
N GLY A 114 11.96 -6.17 2.19
CA GLY A 114 13.41 -6.09 2.33
C GLY A 114 13.99 -4.67 2.23
N TYR A 115 15.32 -4.58 2.18
CA TYR A 115 16.01 -3.30 2.09
C TYR A 115 16.11 -2.83 0.65
N TYR A 116 15.77 -1.57 0.43
CA TYR A 116 15.84 -0.99 -0.90
C TYR A 116 17.27 -1.00 -1.44
N ALA A 117 17.42 -1.34 -2.70
CA ALA A 117 18.69 -1.31 -3.41
C ALA A 117 18.48 -0.86 -4.85
N ALA A 118 19.12 0.23 -5.23
CA ALA A 118 19.14 0.76 -6.59
C ALA A 118 20.39 1.60 -6.83
N GLU A 119 20.83 1.69 -8.07
CA GLU A 119 21.91 2.58 -8.47
C GLU A 119 21.55 4.05 -8.17
N GLY A 120 22.47 4.79 -7.56
CA GLY A 120 22.27 6.20 -7.24
C GLY A 120 21.29 6.47 -6.08
N MET A 121 20.96 5.45 -5.27
CA MET A 121 20.17 5.63 -4.07
C MET A 121 20.91 6.44 -3.01
N ASP A 122 20.19 7.05 -2.09
CA ASP A 122 20.75 7.65 -0.89
C ASP A 122 20.85 6.60 0.24
N ILE A 123 21.80 6.79 1.16
CA ILE A 123 21.95 5.93 2.35
C ILE A 123 20.66 5.94 3.19
N LEU A 124 19.93 7.06 3.25
CA LEU A 124 18.66 7.16 3.95
C LEU A 124 17.61 6.16 3.43
N ASP A 125 17.72 5.72 2.17
CA ASP A 125 16.79 4.78 1.57
C ASP A 125 16.82 3.39 2.20
N PHE A 126 17.92 3.01 2.86
CA PHE A 126 17.97 1.77 3.66
C PHE A 126 17.01 1.82 4.85
N PHE A 127 16.83 3.00 5.47
CA PHE A 127 15.98 3.15 6.65
C PHE A 127 14.50 3.24 6.29
N VAL A 128 14.18 3.74 5.10
CA VAL A 128 12.79 3.79 4.61
C VAL A 128 12.36 2.39 4.16
N GLY A 129 11.45 1.78 4.91
CA GLY A 129 11.01 0.40 4.69
C GLY A 129 11.88 -0.66 5.39
N SER A 130 12.76 -0.25 6.31
CA SER A 130 13.61 -1.18 7.09
C SER A 130 12.86 -1.92 8.20
N GLU A 131 11.60 -1.61 8.46
CA GLU A 131 10.78 -2.17 9.53
C GLU A 131 11.44 -2.06 10.92
N GLY A 132 12.20 -0.98 11.17
CA GLY A 132 12.89 -0.73 12.43
C GLY A 132 14.06 -1.68 12.72
N THR A 133 14.58 -2.37 11.71
CA THR A 133 15.67 -3.34 11.89
C THR A 133 17.07 -2.72 11.81
N LEU A 134 17.22 -1.53 11.21
CA LEU A 134 18.52 -0.87 11.00
C LEU A 134 18.77 0.27 11.97
N GLY A 135 17.75 0.90 12.52
CA GLY A 135 17.88 2.04 13.41
C GLY A 135 16.52 2.50 13.93
N ILE A 136 16.54 3.43 14.89
CA ILE A 136 15.38 4.12 15.42
C ILE A 136 15.37 5.53 14.81
N VAL A 137 14.38 5.82 13.96
CA VAL A 137 14.20 7.13 13.36
C VAL A 137 13.63 8.08 14.41
N THR A 138 14.33 9.17 14.70
CA THR A 138 13.98 10.14 15.74
C THR A 138 13.50 11.47 15.18
N GLU A 139 14.02 11.86 14.00
CA GLU A 139 13.62 13.08 13.30
C GLU A 139 13.44 12.77 11.82
N ILE A 140 12.45 13.39 11.19
CA ILE A 140 12.10 13.17 9.81
C ILE A 140 11.81 14.51 9.15
N GLU A 141 12.51 14.77 8.06
CA GLU A 141 12.18 15.86 7.15
C GLU A 141 11.44 15.29 5.95
N VAL A 142 10.24 15.80 5.67
CA VAL A 142 9.40 15.36 4.54
C VAL A 142 9.13 16.50 3.58
N ARG A 143 9.05 16.14 2.30
CA ARG A 143 8.62 17.07 1.26
C ARG A 143 7.10 17.03 1.14
N ALA A 144 6.45 18.17 1.27
CA ALA A 144 5.06 18.37 0.89
C ALA A 144 4.96 18.83 -0.57
N ILE A 145 3.83 18.55 -1.21
CA ILE A 145 3.55 18.96 -2.60
C ILE A 145 2.24 19.74 -2.66
N PRO A 146 1.97 20.52 -3.73
CA PRO A 146 0.70 21.19 -3.91
C PRO A 146 -0.47 20.21 -3.92
N ALA A 147 -1.49 20.50 -3.12
CA ALA A 147 -2.73 19.76 -3.12
C ALA A 147 -3.54 20.06 -4.39
N PRO A 148 -4.31 19.12 -4.94
CA PRO A 148 -5.29 19.44 -5.96
C PRO A 148 -6.30 20.45 -5.43
N GLU A 149 -6.78 21.36 -6.27
CA GLU A 149 -7.76 22.38 -5.89
C GLU A 149 -9.03 21.72 -5.33
N MET A 150 -9.45 20.64 -5.96
CA MET A 150 -10.54 19.79 -5.53
C MET A 150 -10.34 18.36 -6.04
N SER A 151 -11.07 17.41 -5.45
CA SER A 151 -11.13 16.03 -5.89
C SER A 151 -12.58 15.60 -6.05
N CYS A 152 -12.83 14.68 -6.97
CA CYS A 152 -14.11 14.06 -7.20
C CYS A 152 -13.98 12.55 -6.90
N ALA A 153 -14.89 12.00 -6.08
CA ALA A 153 -14.96 10.57 -5.86
C ALA A 153 -16.02 9.95 -6.78
N VAL A 154 -15.70 8.84 -7.43
CA VAL A 154 -16.61 8.12 -8.32
C VAL A 154 -16.59 6.62 -8.01
N VAL A 155 -17.78 5.99 -7.98
CA VAL A 155 -17.89 4.53 -7.94
C VAL A 155 -18.60 4.07 -9.22
N THR A 156 -17.90 3.25 -9.98
CA THR A 156 -18.43 2.63 -11.20
C THR A 156 -18.81 1.18 -10.92
N PHE A 157 -19.87 0.71 -11.56
CA PHE A 157 -20.36 -0.66 -11.40
C PHE A 157 -20.30 -1.41 -12.73
N TRP A 158 -19.82 -2.64 -12.69
CA TRP A 158 -19.52 -3.44 -13.86
C TRP A 158 -20.22 -4.78 -13.82
N THR A 159 -20.67 -5.25 -14.97
CA THR A 159 -21.31 -6.57 -15.13
C THR A 159 -20.32 -7.69 -15.34
N SER A 160 -19.06 -7.37 -15.68
CA SER A 160 -17.97 -8.33 -15.75
C SER A 160 -16.66 -7.73 -15.19
N GLU A 161 -15.78 -8.60 -14.70
CA GLU A 161 -14.47 -8.17 -14.18
C GLU A 161 -13.50 -7.83 -15.31
N GLU A 162 -13.63 -8.50 -16.44
CA GLU A 162 -12.81 -8.22 -17.62
C GLU A 162 -13.02 -6.77 -18.08
N GLN A 163 -14.26 -6.28 -18.08
CA GLN A 163 -14.58 -4.88 -18.38
C GLN A 163 -13.95 -3.93 -17.34
N ALA A 164 -14.06 -4.25 -16.05
CA ALA A 164 -13.48 -3.44 -14.98
C ALA A 164 -11.95 -3.38 -15.04
N VAL A 165 -11.29 -4.50 -15.38
CA VAL A 165 -9.84 -4.55 -15.58
C VAL A 165 -9.42 -3.74 -16.79
N ALA A 166 -10.05 -3.94 -17.95
CA ALA A 166 -9.75 -3.19 -19.17
C ALA A 166 -9.96 -1.68 -19.00
N PHE A 167 -11.02 -1.27 -18.30
CA PHE A 167 -11.24 0.12 -17.89
C PHE A 167 -10.09 0.64 -17.03
N THR A 168 -9.64 -0.15 -16.05
CA THR A 168 -8.50 0.23 -15.18
C THR A 168 -7.21 0.39 -15.97
N GLU A 169 -6.91 -0.54 -16.89
CA GLU A 169 -5.71 -0.50 -17.75
C GLU A 169 -5.73 0.77 -18.63
N THR A 170 -6.88 1.15 -19.18
CA THR A 170 -7.02 2.41 -19.92
C THR A 170 -6.72 3.64 -19.05
N LEU A 171 -7.13 3.65 -17.78
CA LEU A 171 -6.80 4.75 -16.86
C LEU A 171 -5.32 4.73 -16.44
N GLN A 172 -4.70 3.56 -16.34
CA GLN A 172 -3.27 3.41 -16.07
C GLN A 172 -2.41 3.97 -17.22
N ASP A 173 -2.79 3.67 -18.46
CA ASP A 173 -2.09 4.14 -19.66
C ASP A 173 -2.37 5.62 -19.95
N GLY A 174 -3.58 6.08 -19.62
CA GLY A 174 -4.05 7.44 -19.86
C GLY A 174 -3.87 8.40 -18.68
N ARG A 175 -2.83 8.25 -17.85
CA ARG A 175 -2.60 9.07 -16.63
C ARG A 175 -2.60 10.59 -16.87
N ASP A 176 -2.24 11.03 -18.08
CA ASP A 176 -2.23 12.44 -18.46
C ASP A 176 -3.61 12.95 -18.93
N MET A 177 -4.53 12.06 -19.29
CA MET A 177 -5.88 12.40 -19.75
C MET A 177 -6.79 12.82 -18.60
N LEU A 178 -6.67 12.13 -17.47
CA LEU A 178 -7.41 12.37 -16.23
C LEU A 178 -6.43 12.31 -15.04
N SER A 179 -6.53 13.27 -14.14
CA SER A 179 -5.71 13.27 -12.91
C SER A 179 -6.27 12.28 -11.89
N VAL A 180 -6.28 10.98 -12.26
CA VAL A 180 -6.73 9.92 -11.35
C VAL A 180 -5.73 9.77 -10.23
N GLU A 181 -6.21 9.85 -8.97
CA GLU A 181 -5.38 9.79 -7.77
C GLU A 181 -5.38 8.38 -7.15
N ALA A 182 -6.51 7.68 -7.23
CA ALA A 182 -6.68 6.33 -6.71
C ALA A 182 -7.62 5.51 -7.59
N ILE A 183 -7.35 4.21 -7.72
CA ILE A 183 -8.22 3.23 -8.39
C ILE A 183 -8.32 2.00 -7.49
N GLU A 184 -9.53 1.75 -6.95
CA GLU A 184 -9.77 0.70 -5.97
C GLU A 184 -10.81 -0.30 -6.47
N TYR A 185 -10.52 -1.57 -6.32
CA TYR A 185 -11.36 -2.66 -6.79
C TYR A 185 -12.21 -3.28 -5.67
N VAL A 186 -13.44 -3.58 -6.00
CA VAL A 186 -14.38 -4.34 -5.17
C VAL A 186 -14.87 -5.55 -5.98
N GLY A 187 -14.34 -6.73 -5.69
CA GLY A 187 -14.68 -7.95 -6.41
C GLY A 187 -16.09 -8.49 -6.09
N PRO A 188 -16.54 -9.52 -6.82
CA PRO A 188 -17.93 -10.03 -6.74
C PRO A 188 -18.37 -10.45 -5.34
N LYS A 189 -17.56 -11.26 -4.66
CA LYS A 189 -17.86 -11.70 -3.28
C LYS A 189 -17.77 -10.56 -2.28
N ALA A 190 -16.85 -9.61 -2.48
CA ALA A 190 -16.72 -8.40 -1.67
C ALA A 190 -17.98 -7.52 -1.82
N LEU A 191 -18.45 -7.31 -3.05
CA LEU A 191 -19.67 -6.55 -3.31
C LEU A 191 -20.91 -7.25 -2.70
N SER A 192 -20.97 -8.57 -2.76
CA SER A 192 -22.02 -9.35 -2.09
C SER A 192 -21.99 -9.18 -0.57
N MET A 193 -20.79 -9.16 0.02
CA MET A 193 -20.61 -8.91 1.46
C MET A 193 -21.12 -7.51 1.85
N LEU A 194 -20.87 -6.49 1.03
CA LEU A 194 -21.40 -5.13 1.25
C LEU A 194 -22.93 -5.06 1.11
N ARG A 195 -23.54 -5.81 0.17
CA ARG A 195 -25.01 -5.92 0.06
C ARG A 195 -25.59 -6.49 1.35
N ASN A 196 -25.01 -7.57 1.87
CA ASN A 196 -25.45 -8.19 3.11
C ASN A 196 -25.28 -7.22 4.30
N ARG A 197 -24.13 -6.52 4.40
CA ARG A 197 -23.90 -5.50 5.41
C ARG A 197 -24.97 -4.39 5.35
N ARG A 198 -25.29 -3.93 4.13
CA ARG A 198 -26.33 -2.92 3.93
C ARG A 198 -27.70 -3.39 4.38
N THR A 199 -28.05 -4.63 4.08
CA THR A 199 -29.32 -5.24 4.52
C THR A 199 -29.42 -5.34 6.04
N GLN A 200 -28.32 -5.69 6.70
CA GLN A 200 -28.28 -5.88 8.17
C GLN A 200 -28.25 -4.55 8.94
N LEU A 201 -27.46 -3.57 8.49
CA LEU A 201 -27.15 -2.35 9.23
C LEU A 201 -27.86 -1.10 8.67
N GLY A 202 -28.51 -1.20 7.53
CA GLY A 202 -29.21 -0.06 6.93
C GLY A 202 -28.28 1.14 6.66
N ALA A 203 -28.67 2.33 7.10
CA ALA A 203 -27.91 3.57 6.85
C ALA A 203 -26.55 3.60 7.56
N THR A 204 -26.33 2.83 8.61
CA THR A 204 -25.07 2.79 9.38
C THR A 204 -24.04 1.82 8.76
N SER A 205 -24.37 1.19 7.64
CA SER A 205 -23.50 0.20 6.97
C SER A 205 -22.22 0.77 6.34
N GLY A 206 -22.14 2.09 6.13
CA GLY A 206 -21.12 2.73 5.29
C GLY A 206 -21.38 2.60 3.78
N VAL A 207 -22.46 1.89 3.37
CA VAL A 207 -22.85 1.77 1.95
C VAL A 207 -23.92 2.85 1.65
N PRO A 208 -23.64 3.84 0.80
CA PRO A 208 -24.46 5.05 0.67
C PRO A 208 -25.83 4.84 0.04
N GLY A 209 -26.00 3.83 -0.80
CA GLY A 209 -27.25 3.58 -1.53
C GLY A 209 -27.50 2.10 -1.80
N CYS A 210 -28.51 1.82 -2.63
CA CYS A 210 -28.73 0.47 -3.14
C CYS A 210 -27.67 0.17 -4.20
N LEU A 211 -26.91 -0.89 -4.00
CA LEU A 211 -25.98 -1.40 -5.02
C LEU A 211 -26.78 -1.95 -6.21
N PRO A 212 -26.43 -1.60 -7.46
CA PRO A 212 -27.13 -2.14 -8.63
C PRO A 212 -27.15 -3.67 -8.60
N GLU A 213 -28.32 -4.27 -8.81
CA GLU A 213 -28.48 -5.74 -8.76
C GLU A 213 -27.63 -6.46 -9.81
N THR A 214 -27.46 -5.84 -10.98
CA THR A 214 -26.67 -6.37 -12.09
C THR A 214 -25.15 -6.21 -11.88
N ALA A 215 -24.71 -5.42 -10.90
CA ALA A 215 -23.30 -5.19 -10.66
C ALA A 215 -22.63 -6.48 -10.13
N HIS A 216 -21.64 -6.93 -10.89
CA HIS A 216 -20.77 -8.03 -10.54
C HIS A 216 -19.58 -7.57 -9.70
N CYS A 217 -18.97 -6.43 -10.07
CA CYS A 217 -17.89 -5.78 -9.32
C CYS A 217 -18.02 -4.26 -9.40
N ALA A 218 -17.16 -3.55 -8.67
CA ALA A 218 -17.13 -2.09 -8.69
C ALA A 218 -15.69 -1.57 -8.68
N ILE A 219 -15.50 -0.37 -9.25
CA ILE A 219 -14.26 0.41 -9.15
C ILE A 219 -14.58 1.73 -8.46
N TYR A 220 -13.85 2.04 -7.39
CA TYR A 220 -13.83 3.35 -6.77
C TYR A 220 -12.65 4.15 -7.32
N LEU A 221 -12.87 5.41 -7.60
CA LEU A 221 -11.88 6.35 -8.13
C LEU A 221 -11.87 7.62 -7.29
N ASP A 222 -10.66 8.16 -7.04
CA ASP A 222 -10.46 9.56 -6.72
C ASP A 222 -9.85 10.26 -7.94
N VAL A 223 -10.41 11.41 -8.33
CA VAL A 223 -9.96 12.20 -9.49
C VAL A 223 -9.68 13.61 -9.04
N GLY A 224 -8.43 14.04 -9.11
CA GLY A 224 -8.01 15.41 -8.86
C GLY A 224 -8.49 16.33 -9.99
N THR A 225 -8.99 17.51 -9.66
CA THR A 225 -9.57 18.45 -10.63
C THR A 225 -9.55 19.88 -10.10
N SER A 226 -10.18 20.81 -10.81
CA SER A 226 -10.44 22.18 -10.39
C SER A 226 -11.92 22.53 -10.61
N ARG A 227 -12.36 23.67 -10.09
CA ARG A 227 -13.73 24.14 -10.30
C ARG A 227 -14.08 24.33 -11.77
N ASP A 228 -13.10 24.75 -12.57
CA ASP A 228 -13.31 25.05 -13.98
C ASP A 228 -13.27 23.79 -14.86
N SER A 229 -12.59 22.71 -14.40
CA SER A 229 -12.34 21.50 -15.20
C SER A 229 -13.11 20.26 -14.74
N TYR A 230 -13.80 20.28 -13.59
CA TYR A 230 -14.43 19.07 -13.05
C TYR A 230 -15.51 18.47 -13.96
N ALA A 231 -16.30 19.33 -14.63
CA ALA A 231 -17.36 18.86 -15.53
C ALA A 231 -16.76 18.17 -16.77
N ASP A 232 -15.67 18.71 -17.31
CA ASP A 232 -14.92 18.12 -18.42
C ASP A 232 -14.26 16.79 -18.00
N ALA A 233 -13.66 16.74 -16.81
CA ALA A 233 -13.08 15.50 -16.25
C ALA A 233 -14.14 14.41 -16.10
N LEU A 234 -15.32 14.72 -15.55
CA LEU A 234 -16.41 13.76 -15.42
C LEU A 234 -16.96 13.33 -16.79
N SER A 235 -17.04 14.24 -17.77
CA SER A 235 -17.47 13.92 -19.12
C SER A 235 -16.49 12.97 -19.82
N LYS A 236 -15.18 13.21 -19.69
CA LYS A 236 -14.14 12.31 -20.21
C LYS A 236 -14.21 10.94 -19.54
N LEU A 237 -14.35 10.91 -18.21
CA LEU A 237 -14.49 9.66 -17.47
C LEU A 237 -15.73 8.88 -17.90
N ALA A 238 -16.87 9.57 -18.13
CA ALA A 238 -18.09 8.95 -18.64
C ALA A 238 -17.86 8.29 -20.00
N GLY A 239 -17.16 8.96 -20.92
CA GLY A 239 -16.76 8.38 -22.21
C GLY A 239 -15.93 7.11 -22.05
N VAL A 240 -14.90 7.11 -21.19
CA VAL A 240 -14.09 5.90 -20.92
C VAL A 240 -14.95 4.77 -20.32
N ILE A 241 -15.90 5.08 -19.45
CA ILE A 241 -16.84 4.08 -18.89
C ILE A 241 -17.67 3.44 -20.01
N GLU A 242 -18.23 4.26 -20.91
CA GLU A 242 -19.06 3.78 -22.03
C GLU A 242 -18.26 2.95 -23.03
N ASP A 243 -17.03 3.35 -23.35
CA ASP A 243 -16.13 2.63 -24.26
C ASP A 243 -15.82 1.20 -23.77
N HIS A 244 -15.90 0.96 -22.46
CA HIS A 244 -15.71 -0.37 -21.84
C HIS A 244 -17.02 -1.09 -21.49
N GLY A 245 -18.17 -0.57 -21.99
CA GLY A 245 -19.48 -1.19 -21.79
C GLY A 245 -20.09 -0.96 -20.41
N GLY A 246 -19.56 0.01 -19.64
CA GLY A 246 -20.15 0.48 -18.39
C GLY A 246 -21.28 1.48 -18.65
N SER A 247 -21.99 1.90 -17.61
CA SER A 247 -23.08 2.88 -17.70
C SER A 247 -22.87 4.02 -16.71
N PRO A 248 -22.55 5.24 -17.17
CA PRO A 248 -22.41 6.40 -16.31
C PRO A 248 -23.64 6.68 -15.44
N SER A 249 -24.84 6.35 -15.93
CA SER A 249 -26.11 6.57 -15.22
C SER A 249 -26.28 5.71 -13.97
N THR A 250 -25.52 4.62 -13.84
CA THR A 250 -25.52 3.76 -12.65
C THR A 250 -24.40 4.10 -11.66
N CYS A 251 -23.45 4.97 -12.05
CA CYS A 251 -22.33 5.36 -11.22
C CYS A 251 -22.78 6.27 -10.07
N TRP A 252 -22.02 6.20 -8.97
CA TRP A 252 -22.12 7.23 -7.94
C TRP A 252 -20.97 8.22 -8.11
N SER A 253 -21.25 9.50 -8.01
CA SER A 253 -20.23 10.55 -8.06
C SER A 253 -20.46 11.57 -6.96
N ALA A 254 -19.40 12.11 -6.41
CA ALA A 254 -19.44 13.09 -5.33
C ALA A 254 -18.31 14.11 -5.50
N VAL A 255 -18.66 15.39 -5.38
CA VAL A 255 -17.75 16.52 -5.42
C VAL A 255 -17.66 17.19 -4.05
N GLU A 256 -18.81 17.34 -3.39
CA GLU A 256 -18.89 17.94 -2.07
C GLU A 256 -18.23 17.06 -1.01
N ARG A 257 -17.56 17.68 -0.03
CA ARG A 257 -16.77 16.99 0.98
C ARG A 257 -17.52 15.87 1.69
N ASP A 258 -18.73 16.15 2.17
CA ASP A 258 -19.51 15.17 2.97
C ASP A 258 -19.98 13.99 2.11
N GLU A 259 -20.25 14.22 0.83
CA GLU A 259 -20.63 13.17 -0.10
C GLU A 259 -19.44 12.31 -0.50
N ARG A 260 -18.27 12.92 -0.72
CA ARG A 260 -17.01 12.20 -0.96
C ARG A 260 -16.66 11.30 0.24
N GLU A 261 -16.81 11.82 1.46
CA GLU A 261 -16.60 11.00 2.67
C GLU A 261 -17.56 9.80 2.75
N ARG A 262 -18.81 9.92 2.28
CA ARG A 262 -19.72 8.78 2.19
C ARG A 262 -19.22 7.71 1.20
N LEU A 263 -18.71 8.12 0.03
CA LEU A 263 -18.13 7.19 -0.93
C LEU A 263 -16.81 6.57 -0.42
N ARG A 264 -16.03 7.33 0.32
CA ARG A 264 -14.83 6.83 0.99
C ARG A 264 -15.18 5.78 2.08
N HIS A 265 -16.23 6.02 2.85
CA HIS A 265 -16.73 5.04 3.81
C HIS A 265 -17.20 3.74 3.14
N PHE A 266 -17.75 3.81 1.93
CA PHE A 266 -18.08 2.61 1.15
C PHE A 266 -16.83 1.74 0.91
N ARG A 267 -15.71 2.35 0.54
CA ARG A 267 -14.43 1.65 0.38
C ARG A 267 -13.96 1.04 1.71
N HIS A 268 -13.99 1.80 2.79
CA HIS A 268 -13.53 1.37 4.12
C HIS A 268 -14.45 0.32 4.77
N ALA A 269 -15.71 0.23 4.37
CA ALA A 269 -16.64 -0.75 4.89
C ALA A 269 -16.22 -2.21 4.61
N LEU A 270 -15.42 -2.46 3.56
CA LEU A 270 -14.92 -3.81 3.25
C LEU A 270 -13.93 -4.35 4.27
N PRO A 271 -12.76 -3.71 4.50
CA PRO A 271 -11.81 -4.19 5.50
C PRO A 271 -12.44 -4.26 6.90
N GLU A 272 -13.33 -3.34 7.27
CA GLU A 272 -14.09 -3.42 8.52
C GLU A 272 -14.97 -4.68 8.60
N THR A 273 -15.67 -4.99 7.51
CA THR A 273 -16.56 -6.17 7.47
C THR A 273 -15.75 -7.46 7.54
N VAL A 274 -14.63 -7.55 6.85
CA VAL A 274 -13.71 -8.69 6.92
C VAL A 274 -13.17 -8.85 8.34
N ASN A 275 -12.70 -7.75 8.95
CA ASN A 275 -12.17 -7.77 10.31
C ASN A 275 -13.23 -8.20 11.32
N ALA A 276 -14.48 -7.72 11.19
CA ALA A 276 -15.60 -8.14 12.04
C ALA A 276 -15.92 -9.64 11.86
N HIS A 277 -15.89 -10.14 10.61
CA HIS A 277 -16.10 -11.56 10.31
C HIS A 277 -15.03 -12.44 10.97
N ILE A 278 -13.76 -12.08 10.84
CA ILE A 278 -12.65 -12.81 11.49
C ILE A 278 -12.76 -12.72 13.02
N ALA A 279 -13.12 -11.56 13.57
CA ALA A 279 -13.31 -11.40 15.02
C ALA A 279 -14.42 -12.32 15.56
N GLU A 280 -15.48 -12.55 14.79
CA GLU A 280 -16.55 -13.49 15.18
C GLU A 280 -16.04 -14.94 15.20
N ILE A 281 -15.31 -15.36 14.17
CA ILE A 281 -14.71 -16.72 14.11
C ILE A 281 -13.74 -16.93 15.28
N ARG A 282 -12.95 -15.93 15.64
CA ARG A 282 -11.99 -16.01 16.74
C ARG A 282 -12.62 -16.25 18.12
N LYS A 283 -13.91 -16.04 18.30
CA LYS A 283 -14.59 -16.38 19.56
C LYS A 283 -14.59 -17.89 19.82
N THR A 284 -14.66 -18.69 18.76
CA THR A 284 -14.64 -20.16 18.83
C THR A 284 -13.30 -20.76 18.42
N GLU A 285 -12.54 -20.10 17.58
CA GLU A 285 -11.26 -20.53 17.03
C GLU A 285 -10.16 -19.44 17.24
N PRO A 286 -9.67 -19.24 18.47
CA PRO A 286 -8.78 -18.11 18.83
C PRO A 286 -7.45 -18.06 18.05
N SER A 287 -6.99 -19.19 17.52
CA SER A 287 -5.75 -19.29 16.75
C SER A 287 -5.86 -18.70 15.34
N ILE A 288 -7.06 -18.48 14.82
CA ILE A 288 -7.29 -17.93 13.50
C ILE A 288 -6.99 -16.42 13.54
N THR A 289 -6.22 -15.96 12.54
CA THR A 289 -5.98 -14.55 12.26
C THR A 289 -6.42 -14.21 10.84
N LYS A 290 -6.48 -12.95 10.49
CA LYS A 290 -6.77 -12.51 9.13
C LYS A 290 -5.69 -13.04 8.17
N LEU A 291 -6.11 -13.72 7.11
CA LEU A 291 -5.26 -14.12 5.99
C LEU A 291 -5.55 -13.21 4.79
N GLY A 292 -4.91 -12.05 4.78
CA GLY A 292 -4.98 -11.11 3.66
C GLY A 292 -3.65 -11.12 2.89
N THR A 293 -3.68 -11.45 1.61
CA THR A 293 -2.48 -11.34 0.76
C THR A 293 -2.13 -9.87 0.52
N ASP A 294 -0.89 -9.64 0.11
CA ASP A 294 -0.32 -8.31 -0.08
C ASP A 294 0.61 -8.37 -1.31
N MET A 295 0.02 -8.72 -2.47
CA MET A 295 0.78 -9.10 -3.65
C MET A 295 0.48 -8.18 -4.82
N ALA A 296 1.54 -7.65 -5.45
CA ALA A 296 1.43 -6.87 -6.69
C ALA A 296 2.04 -7.63 -7.86
N VAL A 297 1.41 -7.53 -9.03
CA VAL A 297 1.87 -8.15 -10.27
C VAL A 297 2.20 -7.08 -11.32
N PRO A 298 3.05 -7.37 -12.32
CA PRO A 298 3.30 -6.46 -13.44
C PRO A 298 2.02 -6.15 -14.23
N GLY A 299 2.00 -5.02 -14.92
CA GLY A 299 0.93 -4.66 -15.84
C GLY A 299 0.63 -5.77 -16.84
N GLY A 300 -0.65 -5.96 -17.19
CA GLY A 300 -1.10 -7.03 -18.08
C GLY A 300 -1.15 -8.45 -17.46
N ARG A 301 -0.70 -8.64 -16.20
CA ARG A 301 -0.72 -9.95 -15.52
C ARG A 301 -1.84 -10.11 -14.48
N LEU A 302 -2.64 -9.07 -14.27
CA LEU A 302 -3.63 -9.04 -13.19
C LEU A 302 -4.73 -10.09 -13.38
N VAL A 303 -5.26 -10.24 -14.59
CA VAL A 303 -6.31 -11.25 -14.91
C VAL A 303 -5.80 -12.66 -14.64
N GLU A 304 -4.55 -12.94 -15.03
CA GLU A 304 -3.91 -14.23 -14.76
C GLU A 304 -3.77 -14.50 -13.27
N ALA A 305 -3.29 -13.52 -12.50
CA ALA A 305 -3.15 -13.64 -11.05
C ALA A 305 -4.49 -13.91 -10.36
N ILE A 306 -5.55 -13.15 -10.70
CA ILE A 306 -6.90 -13.37 -10.19
C ILE A 306 -7.39 -14.78 -10.53
N GLY A 307 -7.14 -15.26 -11.74
CA GLY A 307 -7.48 -16.61 -12.19
C GLY A 307 -6.84 -17.70 -11.34
N ILE A 308 -5.53 -17.56 -11.06
CA ILE A 308 -4.77 -18.49 -10.18
C ILE A 308 -5.36 -18.50 -8.77
N TYR A 309 -5.59 -17.32 -8.17
CA TYR A 309 -6.14 -17.22 -6.81
C TYR A 309 -7.50 -17.91 -6.72
N ARG A 310 -8.39 -17.64 -7.67
CA ARG A 310 -9.75 -18.19 -7.67
C ARG A 310 -9.81 -19.68 -7.88
N SER A 311 -9.03 -20.19 -8.83
CA SER A 311 -8.99 -21.64 -9.07
C SER A 311 -8.52 -22.38 -7.83
N ALA A 312 -7.40 -21.98 -7.25
CA ALA A 312 -6.85 -22.64 -6.08
C ALA A 312 -7.77 -22.55 -4.85
N LEU A 313 -8.39 -21.40 -4.59
CA LEU A 313 -9.33 -21.22 -3.48
C LEU A 313 -10.62 -22.04 -3.67
N ARG A 314 -11.10 -22.12 -4.91
CA ARG A 314 -12.28 -22.95 -5.25
C ARG A 314 -12.00 -24.43 -5.09
N GLU A 315 -10.85 -24.89 -5.58
CA GLU A 315 -10.40 -26.29 -5.45
C GLU A 315 -10.24 -26.68 -3.98
N ALA A 316 -9.74 -25.77 -3.15
CA ALA A 316 -9.59 -25.98 -1.71
C ALA A 316 -10.91 -25.83 -0.92
N GLY A 317 -12.01 -25.40 -1.54
CA GLY A 317 -13.29 -25.15 -0.89
C GLY A 317 -13.27 -24.02 0.14
N LEU A 318 -12.30 -23.08 0.02
CA LEU A 318 -12.16 -21.93 0.92
C LEU A 318 -13.00 -20.75 0.45
N ASP A 319 -13.63 -20.07 1.41
CA ASP A 319 -14.27 -18.79 1.13
C ASP A 319 -13.27 -17.64 1.16
N TYR A 320 -13.57 -16.58 0.39
CA TYR A 320 -12.65 -15.45 0.22
C TYR A 320 -13.35 -14.22 -0.33
N VAL A 321 -12.74 -13.06 -0.16
CA VAL A 321 -13.08 -11.82 -0.89
C VAL A 321 -11.82 -11.20 -1.47
N ILE A 322 -11.95 -10.55 -2.64
CA ILE A 322 -10.86 -9.84 -3.33
C ILE A 322 -11.25 -8.36 -3.45
N PHE A 323 -10.38 -7.48 -3.02
CA PHE A 323 -10.50 -6.04 -3.18
C PHE A 323 -9.12 -5.38 -3.02
N GLY A 324 -8.96 -4.11 -3.37
CA GLY A 324 -7.71 -3.36 -3.13
C GLY A 324 -7.30 -2.48 -4.31
N HIS A 325 -6.04 -2.15 -4.36
CA HIS A 325 -5.40 -1.12 -5.16
C HIS A 325 -5.17 -1.59 -6.61
N ILE A 326 -6.25 -1.77 -7.37
CA ILE A 326 -6.17 -2.29 -8.74
C ILE A 326 -5.34 -1.37 -9.65
N GLY A 327 -5.30 -0.06 -9.36
CA GLY A 327 -4.47 0.90 -10.07
C GLY A 327 -2.97 0.58 -10.01
N ASP A 328 -2.52 -0.08 -8.94
CA ASP A 328 -1.14 -0.55 -8.77
C ASP A 328 -0.97 -2.04 -9.12
N ASN A 329 -1.96 -2.68 -9.74
CA ASN A 329 -2.02 -4.14 -9.95
C ASN A 329 -1.82 -4.92 -8.63
N HIS A 330 -2.28 -4.37 -7.52
CA HIS A 330 -2.14 -4.87 -6.17
C HIS A 330 -3.52 -5.14 -5.57
N LEU A 331 -3.87 -6.41 -5.43
CA LEU A 331 -5.13 -6.85 -4.86
C LEU A 331 -4.92 -7.68 -3.60
N HIS A 332 -5.73 -7.43 -2.60
CA HIS A 332 -5.79 -8.22 -1.39
C HIS A 332 -6.80 -9.36 -1.56
N VAL A 333 -6.31 -10.59 -1.51
CA VAL A 333 -7.14 -11.79 -1.37
C VAL A 333 -7.29 -12.07 0.12
N ASN A 334 -8.45 -11.79 0.67
CA ASN A 334 -8.75 -12.12 2.06
C ASN A 334 -9.41 -13.49 2.13
N ILE A 335 -8.67 -14.49 2.58
CA ILE A 335 -9.18 -15.86 2.81
C ILE A 335 -9.94 -15.86 4.13
N LEU A 336 -11.12 -16.48 4.14
CA LEU A 336 -12.06 -16.49 5.27
C LEU A 336 -12.18 -17.91 5.85
N PRO A 337 -11.17 -18.40 6.60
CA PRO A 337 -11.19 -19.77 7.12
C PRO A 337 -12.18 -19.88 8.27
N ARG A 338 -12.93 -20.99 8.32
CA ARG A 338 -13.95 -21.28 9.34
C ARG A 338 -13.40 -22.05 10.53
N ASN A 339 -12.23 -22.70 10.36
CA ASN A 339 -11.59 -23.54 11.37
C ASN A 339 -10.08 -23.64 11.15
N ALA A 340 -9.36 -24.22 12.10
CA ALA A 340 -7.92 -24.34 12.07
C ALA A 340 -7.36 -25.17 10.86
N ALA A 341 -8.14 -26.12 10.32
CA ALA A 341 -7.71 -26.88 9.14
C ALA A 341 -7.75 -26.00 7.90
N GLU A 342 -8.83 -25.27 7.68
CA GLU A 342 -8.95 -24.30 6.59
C GLU A 342 -7.92 -23.17 6.71
N TYR A 343 -7.59 -22.74 7.94
CA TYR A 343 -6.57 -21.74 8.19
C TYR A 343 -5.18 -22.22 7.72
N ARG A 344 -4.81 -23.47 8.02
CA ARG A 344 -3.55 -24.06 7.52
C ARG A 344 -3.55 -24.16 5.98
N THR A 345 -4.62 -24.68 5.39
CA THR A 345 -4.76 -24.74 3.92
C THR A 345 -4.68 -23.33 3.30
N GLY A 346 -5.25 -22.32 3.96
CA GLY A 346 -5.16 -20.93 3.53
C GLY A 346 -3.71 -20.39 3.53
N TRP A 347 -2.91 -20.74 4.54
CA TRP A 347 -1.48 -20.41 4.60
C TRP A 347 -0.68 -21.10 3.48
N ASP A 348 -0.94 -22.40 3.23
CA ASP A 348 -0.28 -23.13 2.15
C ASP A 348 -0.58 -22.48 0.79
N LEU A 349 -1.83 -22.05 0.58
CA LEU A 349 -2.20 -21.29 -0.63
C LEU A 349 -1.51 -19.92 -0.69
N TYR A 350 -1.38 -19.23 0.43
CA TYR A 350 -0.69 -17.94 0.47
C TYR A 350 0.77 -18.06 -0.01
N HIS A 351 1.51 -19.09 0.43
CA HIS A 351 2.86 -19.40 -0.06
C HIS A 351 2.86 -19.69 -1.57
N ARG A 352 1.95 -20.55 -2.04
CA ARG A 352 1.81 -20.84 -3.48
C ARG A 352 1.49 -19.60 -4.32
N PHE A 353 0.69 -18.68 -3.78
CA PHE A 353 0.40 -17.41 -4.44
C PHE A 353 1.64 -16.51 -4.49
N ALA A 354 2.46 -16.47 -3.43
CA ALA A 354 3.72 -15.75 -3.42
C ALA A 354 4.68 -16.27 -4.50
N ASP A 355 4.84 -17.59 -4.59
CA ASP A 355 5.68 -18.21 -5.62
C ASP A 355 5.18 -17.89 -7.04
N ALA A 356 3.86 -17.96 -7.27
CA ALA A 356 3.26 -17.65 -8.56
C ALA A 356 3.47 -16.17 -8.94
N VAL A 357 3.26 -15.25 -8.00
CA VAL A 357 3.42 -13.81 -8.22
C VAL A 357 4.87 -13.46 -8.51
N VAL A 358 5.82 -14.00 -7.75
CA VAL A 358 7.26 -13.80 -8.01
C VAL A 358 7.64 -14.40 -9.36
N GLY A 359 7.13 -15.57 -9.72
CA GLY A 359 7.31 -16.18 -11.05
C GLY A 359 6.76 -15.32 -12.20
N MET A 360 5.81 -14.42 -11.94
CA MET A 360 5.33 -13.42 -12.89
C MET A 360 6.18 -12.14 -12.93
N GLY A 361 7.18 -12.00 -12.08
CA GLY A 361 7.97 -10.77 -11.89
C GLY A 361 7.33 -9.77 -10.92
N GLY A 362 6.39 -10.20 -10.09
CA GLY A 362 5.71 -9.39 -9.09
C GLY A 362 6.37 -9.42 -7.71
N SER A 363 5.71 -8.79 -6.74
CA SER A 363 6.13 -8.75 -5.32
C SER A 363 5.15 -9.48 -4.42
N PRO A 364 5.63 -10.33 -3.47
CA PRO A 364 4.78 -11.02 -2.51
C PRO A 364 4.41 -10.15 -1.30
N ALA A 365 5.01 -8.96 -1.16
CA ALA A 365 4.70 -7.98 -0.13
C ALA A 365 4.77 -6.56 -0.70
N ALA A 366 3.63 -6.08 -1.19
CA ALA A 366 3.54 -4.82 -1.91
C ALA A 366 3.60 -3.58 -0.99
N GLU A 367 2.95 -3.65 0.20
CA GLU A 367 2.87 -2.51 1.12
C GLU A 367 2.96 -2.86 2.62
N HIS A 368 2.56 -4.07 3.05
CA HIS A 368 2.51 -4.44 4.46
C HIS A 368 3.86 -4.84 5.06
N GLY A 369 4.92 -4.84 4.26
CA GLY A 369 6.23 -5.36 4.67
C GLY A 369 6.23 -6.88 4.90
N ILE A 370 7.30 -7.37 5.44
CA ILE A 370 7.55 -8.80 5.74
C ILE A 370 7.19 -9.12 7.20
N GLY A 371 7.57 -8.25 8.12
CA GLY A 371 7.36 -8.47 9.54
C GLY A 371 8.04 -9.73 10.05
N LYS A 372 7.34 -10.41 10.96
CA LYS A 372 7.80 -11.69 11.57
C LYS A 372 7.13 -12.93 10.96
N LEU A 373 6.07 -12.74 10.20
CA LEU A 373 5.22 -13.84 9.72
C LEU A 373 5.55 -14.27 8.27
N LYS A 374 6.15 -13.40 7.49
CA LYS A 374 6.39 -13.59 6.04
C LYS A 374 7.87 -13.66 5.69
N THR A 375 8.73 -14.00 6.66
CA THR A 375 10.22 -14.01 6.48
C THR A 375 10.66 -14.89 5.31
N ASP A 376 9.95 -15.97 5.02
CA ASP A 376 10.24 -16.85 3.89
C ASP A 376 10.02 -16.16 2.52
N PHE A 377 9.16 -15.14 2.47
CA PHE A 377 8.89 -14.41 1.22
C PHE A 377 10.10 -13.60 0.74
N LEU A 378 11.03 -13.23 1.64
CA LEU A 378 12.31 -12.64 1.21
C LEU A 378 13.12 -13.62 0.38
N ARG A 379 13.16 -14.92 0.77
CA ARG A 379 13.84 -15.96 0.00
C ARG A 379 13.14 -16.25 -1.31
N THR A 380 11.81 -16.28 -1.31
CA THR A 380 11.03 -16.42 -2.53
C THR A 380 11.38 -15.29 -3.52
N LEU A 381 11.48 -14.04 -3.05
CA LEU A 381 11.72 -12.88 -3.91
C LEU A 381 13.19 -12.68 -4.28
N PHE A 382 14.10 -12.73 -3.30
CA PHE A 382 15.50 -12.35 -3.48
C PHE A 382 16.49 -13.52 -3.41
N HIS A 383 16.01 -14.75 -3.23
CA HIS A 383 16.79 -15.95 -3.05
C HIS A 383 17.74 -15.88 -1.83
N ASP A 384 18.47 -16.92 -1.55
CA ASP A 384 19.40 -16.97 -0.39
C ASP A 384 20.50 -15.91 -0.50
N GLU A 385 20.96 -15.62 -1.72
CA GLU A 385 22.01 -14.63 -1.96
C GLU A 385 21.55 -13.21 -1.62
N GLY A 386 20.36 -12.78 -2.05
CA GLY A 386 19.84 -11.47 -1.70
C GLY A 386 19.58 -11.32 -0.21
N VAL A 387 19.06 -12.36 0.45
CA VAL A 387 18.90 -12.38 1.92
C VAL A 387 20.26 -12.27 2.63
N ARG A 388 21.29 -12.95 2.14
CA ARG A 388 22.66 -12.85 2.67
C ARG A 388 23.19 -11.41 2.56
N GLN A 389 22.97 -10.75 1.45
CA GLN A 389 23.38 -9.35 1.25
C GLN A 389 22.60 -8.40 2.19
N MET A 390 21.30 -8.61 2.41
CA MET A 390 20.52 -7.85 3.39
C MET A 390 21.08 -8.05 4.82
N LEU A 391 21.47 -9.26 5.18
CA LEU A 391 22.10 -9.53 6.47
C LEU A 391 23.46 -8.84 6.65
N GLN A 392 24.21 -8.61 5.58
CA GLN A 392 25.44 -7.79 5.62
C GLN A 392 25.13 -6.32 5.92
N ILE A 393 24.08 -5.74 5.29
CA ILE A 393 23.60 -4.41 5.63
C ILE A 393 23.16 -4.35 7.10
N LYS A 394 22.36 -5.33 7.54
CA LYS A 394 21.92 -5.42 8.94
C LYS A 394 23.12 -5.44 9.90
N ALA A 395 24.16 -6.24 9.62
CA ALA A 395 25.35 -6.32 10.46
C ALA A 395 26.17 -5.03 10.50
N ALA A 396 26.18 -4.25 9.42
CA ALA A 396 26.87 -2.96 9.38
C ALA A 396 26.17 -1.89 10.26
N PHE A 397 24.84 -1.85 10.24
CA PHE A 397 24.07 -0.87 11.01
C PHE A 397 23.74 -1.33 12.44
N ASP A 398 23.58 -2.63 12.66
CA ASP A 398 23.26 -3.23 13.96
C ASP A 398 24.10 -4.47 14.23
N PRO A 399 25.41 -4.31 14.48
CA PRO A 399 26.36 -5.42 14.61
C PRO A 399 26.04 -6.37 15.79
N HIS A 400 25.25 -5.91 16.76
CA HIS A 400 24.86 -6.71 17.92
C HIS A 400 23.45 -7.32 17.79
N SER A 401 22.78 -7.15 16.65
CA SER A 401 21.42 -7.63 16.38
C SER A 401 20.42 -7.27 17.50
N ARG A 402 20.45 -6.02 17.95
CA ARG A 402 19.59 -5.52 19.04
C ARG A 402 18.21 -5.13 18.56
N LEU A 403 18.10 -4.70 17.29
CA LEU A 403 16.91 -4.12 16.71
C LEU A 403 16.09 -5.15 15.92
N GLY A 404 14.76 -5.05 15.97
CA GLY A 404 13.84 -5.79 15.11
C GLY A 404 14.01 -7.32 15.14
N LYS A 405 14.28 -7.93 16.31
CA LYS A 405 14.50 -9.39 16.42
C LYS A 405 13.34 -10.19 15.81
N GLY A 406 13.68 -11.06 14.85
CA GLY A 406 12.71 -11.89 14.13
C GLY A 406 11.89 -11.14 13.09
N THR A 407 12.17 -9.85 12.84
CA THR A 407 11.57 -9.05 11.76
C THR A 407 12.49 -9.12 10.55
N LEU A 408 11.95 -9.35 9.36
CA LEU A 408 12.61 -9.61 8.09
C LEU A 408 13.39 -10.94 8.06
N PHE A 409 14.12 -11.25 9.10
CA PHE A 409 14.98 -12.43 9.17
C PHE A 409 14.57 -13.30 10.36
N ALA A 410 14.43 -14.62 10.12
CA ALA A 410 14.12 -15.63 11.14
C ALA A 410 15.35 -15.97 12.00
#